data_b9fbbf0bbe13f8ec20e56203e1805482
#
_entry.id   b9fbbf0bbe13f8ec20e56203e1805482
#
_cell.length_a   1.000
_cell.length_b   1.000
_cell.length_c   1.000
_cell.angle_alpha   90.00
_cell.angle_beta   90.00
_cell.angle_gamma   90.00
#
_symmetry.space_group_name_H-M   'P 1'
#
loop_
_entity.id
_entity.type
_entity.pdbx_description
1 polymer ?
#
loop_
_entity_poly.entity_id
_entity_poly.type
_entity_poly.pdbx_seq_one_letter_code
_entity_poly.pdbx_strand_id
1 'polypeptide(L)'
;MNIPAIITAAQLVGADAIHPGVGFLSENPDFAEIVEAHNIIFIGPKPEHIRCMGDKIEAKITAQKLGIPLVPGSKNDIYDFENAFEEDKKIGYPVLIKAASGGGGRGMKVALNEEELESAFTAAKSEAKAAFGDDRVYIEKYLQNPRHIEVQIAADKFGNTVHLGERECSIQRRHQKVIEEAPSPAIDNKTRNTIGEIASNAVSKMGYLGLGTIEFLYENNEFFFIEMNTRLQVEHPITEAITGIDLVREQIMIAAGLPLSFKQNDVKINGHAIECRINAEDPRTFIPSPGKILQFHSPCGLGVRIESCIYLSLIHI
;
A
#
# COMPACT_ATOMS: atom_id res chain seq x y z
N MET A 1 20.71 3.72 1.87
CA MET A 1 21.15 2.31 1.85
C MET A 1 22.26 2.13 0.83
N ASN A 2 23.20 1.18 1.08
CA ASN A 2 24.36 0.96 0.22
C ASN A 2 24.09 -0.21 -0.72
N ILE A 3 23.50 0.07 -1.89
CA ILE A 3 23.19 -0.94 -2.92
C ILE A 3 24.46 -1.71 -3.35
N PRO A 4 25.61 -1.06 -3.65
CA PRO A 4 26.83 -1.78 -3.99
C PRO A 4 27.27 -2.81 -2.96
N ALA A 5 27.16 -2.49 -1.66
CA ALA A 5 27.52 -3.43 -0.60
C ALA A 5 26.58 -4.65 -0.57
N ILE A 6 25.29 -4.46 -0.83
CA ILE A 6 24.31 -5.56 -0.89
C ILE A 6 24.62 -6.49 -2.07
N ILE A 7 24.88 -5.94 -3.24
CA ILE A 7 25.21 -6.71 -4.44
C ILE A 7 26.53 -7.47 -4.23
N THR A 8 27.55 -6.79 -3.70
CA THR A 8 28.84 -7.46 -3.40
C THR A 8 28.67 -8.62 -2.42
N ALA A 9 27.89 -8.42 -1.35
CA ALA A 9 27.60 -9.48 -0.39
C ALA A 9 26.90 -10.68 -1.04
N ALA A 10 25.86 -10.41 -1.86
CA ALA A 10 25.14 -11.45 -2.59
C ALA A 10 26.06 -12.26 -3.52
N GLN A 11 26.93 -11.59 -4.27
CA GLN A 11 27.90 -12.25 -5.15
C GLN A 11 28.92 -13.09 -4.37
N LEU A 12 29.44 -12.56 -3.25
CA LEU A 12 30.43 -13.25 -2.42
C LEU A 12 29.89 -14.56 -1.83
N VAL A 13 28.60 -14.60 -1.49
CA VAL A 13 27.96 -15.81 -0.96
C VAL A 13 27.35 -16.70 -2.04
N GLY A 14 27.41 -16.29 -3.30
CA GLY A 14 26.83 -17.02 -4.42
C GLY A 14 25.30 -17.10 -4.34
N ALA A 15 24.64 -15.99 -3.95
CA ALA A 15 23.18 -15.94 -3.85
C ALA A 15 22.52 -16.01 -5.23
N ASP A 16 21.52 -16.87 -5.39
CA ASP A 16 20.71 -16.98 -6.61
C ASP A 16 19.64 -15.89 -6.69
N ALA A 17 19.17 -15.42 -5.55
CA ALA A 17 18.07 -14.46 -5.45
C ALA A 17 18.22 -13.53 -4.24
N ILE A 18 17.55 -12.37 -4.31
CA ILE A 18 17.43 -11.42 -3.20
C ILE A 18 15.96 -11.20 -2.91
N HIS A 19 15.54 -11.46 -1.66
CA HIS A 19 14.25 -11.01 -1.16
C HIS A 19 14.42 -9.64 -0.52
N PRO A 20 13.74 -8.58 -1.02
CA PRO A 20 13.97 -7.20 -0.57
C PRO A 20 13.37 -6.89 0.81
N GLY A 21 12.60 -7.82 1.38
CA GLY A 21 11.88 -7.62 2.63
C GLY A 21 10.67 -6.70 2.48
N VAL A 22 10.39 -5.95 3.55
CA VAL A 22 9.31 -4.97 3.63
C VAL A 22 9.92 -3.57 3.82
N GLY A 23 9.54 -2.63 2.97
CA GLY A 23 10.07 -1.26 3.02
C GLY A 23 11.47 -1.08 2.38
N PHE A 24 12.07 0.08 2.59
CA PHE A 24 13.39 0.45 2.07
C PHE A 24 13.54 0.24 0.55
N LEU A 25 14.29 -0.79 0.14
CA LEU A 25 14.60 -1.10 -1.26
C LEU A 25 13.55 -1.97 -1.95
N SER A 26 12.52 -2.43 -1.24
CA SER A 26 11.52 -3.32 -1.81
C SER A 26 10.66 -2.66 -2.91
N GLU A 27 10.56 -1.34 -2.90
CA GLU A 27 9.87 -0.53 -3.92
C GLU A 27 10.84 0.42 -4.65
N ASN A 28 12.11 0.04 -4.73
CA ASN A 28 13.11 0.79 -5.47
C ASN A 28 13.36 0.13 -6.84
N PRO A 29 12.90 0.73 -7.95
CA PRO A 29 13.05 0.13 -9.28
C PRO A 29 14.51 0.02 -9.72
N ASP A 30 15.35 0.98 -9.35
CA ASP A 30 16.78 0.96 -9.72
C ASP A 30 17.52 -0.18 -9.00
N PHE A 31 17.14 -0.47 -7.75
CA PHE A 31 17.68 -1.63 -7.03
C PHE A 31 17.29 -2.93 -7.72
N ALA A 32 16.03 -3.10 -8.11
CA ALA A 32 15.57 -4.28 -8.82
C ALA A 32 16.31 -4.46 -10.16
N GLU A 33 16.48 -3.38 -10.95
CA GLU A 33 17.26 -3.39 -12.20
C GLU A 33 18.73 -3.79 -11.97
N ILE A 34 19.36 -3.25 -10.92
CA ILE A 34 20.76 -3.56 -10.59
C ILE A 34 20.89 -5.04 -10.19
N VAL A 35 19.97 -5.58 -9.38
CA VAL A 35 19.97 -7.00 -8.98
C VAL A 35 19.90 -7.89 -10.22
N GLU A 36 18.96 -7.62 -11.13
CA GLU A 36 18.77 -8.40 -12.37
C GLU A 36 19.99 -8.28 -13.31
N ALA A 37 20.60 -7.08 -13.42
CA ALA A 37 21.80 -6.83 -14.21
C ALA A 37 23.03 -7.64 -13.72
N HIS A 38 23.01 -8.09 -12.46
CA HIS A 38 24.05 -8.97 -11.89
C HIS A 38 23.70 -10.46 -11.97
N ASN A 39 22.67 -10.83 -12.74
CA ASN A 39 22.17 -12.20 -12.87
C ASN A 39 21.69 -12.81 -11.54
N ILE A 40 21.19 -11.95 -10.65
CA ILE A 40 20.56 -12.37 -9.38
C ILE A 40 19.06 -12.11 -9.54
N ILE A 41 18.23 -13.04 -9.08
CA ILE A 41 16.77 -12.92 -9.16
C ILE A 41 16.30 -11.92 -8.11
N PHE A 42 15.56 -10.89 -8.51
CA PHE A 42 14.83 -10.04 -7.59
C PHE A 42 13.50 -10.72 -7.23
N ILE A 43 13.29 -11.07 -5.95
CA ILE A 43 12.03 -11.68 -5.49
C ILE A 43 11.00 -10.58 -5.29
N GLY A 44 10.30 -10.25 -6.37
CA GLY A 44 9.35 -9.13 -6.42
C GLY A 44 8.82 -8.93 -7.83
N PRO A 45 8.10 -7.81 -8.06
CA PRO A 45 7.63 -7.46 -9.38
C PRO A 45 8.76 -6.90 -10.26
N LYS A 46 8.46 -6.77 -11.54
CA LYS A 46 9.39 -6.16 -12.49
C LYS A 46 9.66 -4.69 -12.16
N PRO A 47 10.88 -4.17 -12.43
CA PRO A 47 11.22 -2.77 -12.18
C PRO A 47 10.24 -1.76 -12.78
N GLU A 48 9.71 -2.06 -13.99
CA GLU A 48 8.72 -1.23 -14.67
C GLU A 48 7.41 -1.08 -13.88
N HIS A 49 6.96 -2.15 -13.21
CA HIS A 49 5.77 -2.12 -12.37
C HIS A 49 6.00 -1.33 -11.08
N ILE A 50 7.19 -1.49 -10.46
CA ILE A 50 7.58 -0.71 -9.29
C ILE A 50 7.60 0.78 -9.64
N ARG A 51 8.19 1.14 -10.77
CA ARG A 51 8.29 2.55 -11.22
C ARG A 51 6.92 3.13 -11.52
N CYS A 52 6.09 2.41 -12.26
CA CYS A 52 4.74 2.85 -12.64
C CYS A 52 3.84 3.07 -11.41
N MET A 53 3.83 2.11 -10.47
CA MET A 53 2.98 2.20 -9.28
C MET A 53 3.56 3.07 -8.16
N GLY A 54 4.87 3.32 -8.18
CA GLY A 54 5.53 4.23 -7.24
C GLY A 54 5.30 5.71 -7.54
N ASP A 55 4.95 6.07 -8.78
CA ASP A 55 4.53 7.42 -9.14
C ASP A 55 3.02 7.56 -8.98
N LYS A 56 2.57 8.48 -8.12
CA LYS A 56 1.15 8.63 -7.78
C LYS A 56 0.27 9.03 -8.97
N ILE A 57 0.81 9.81 -9.90
CA ILE A 57 0.06 10.28 -11.08
C ILE A 57 -0.05 9.13 -12.07
N GLU A 58 1.08 8.48 -12.38
CA GLU A 58 1.11 7.33 -13.29
C GLU A 58 0.27 6.16 -12.75
N ALA A 59 0.33 5.91 -11.44
CA ALA A 59 -0.49 4.89 -10.79
C ALA A 59 -1.99 5.15 -10.95
N LYS A 60 -2.45 6.40 -10.75
CA LYS A 60 -3.86 6.77 -10.96
C LYS A 60 -4.28 6.65 -12.42
N ILE A 61 -3.46 7.16 -13.35
CA ILE A 61 -3.72 7.03 -14.80
C ILE A 61 -3.83 5.55 -15.19
N THR A 62 -2.92 4.74 -14.69
CA THR A 62 -2.89 3.30 -14.96
C THR A 62 -4.09 2.61 -14.33
N ALA A 63 -4.42 2.89 -13.08
CA ALA A 63 -5.61 2.36 -12.40
C ALA A 63 -6.89 2.68 -13.18
N GLN A 64 -7.05 3.93 -13.64
CA GLN A 64 -8.19 4.35 -14.45
C GLN A 64 -8.28 3.57 -15.76
N LYS A 65 -7.17 3.42 -16.49
CA LYS A 65 -7.11 2.65 -17.75
C LYS A 65 -7.47 1.17 -17.54
N LEU A 66 -7.12 0.63 -16.37
CA LEU A 66 -7.40 -0.76 -16.01
C LEU A 66 -8.81 -0.98 -15.45
N GLY A 67 -9.58 0.09 -15.25
CA GLY A 67 -10.95 0.04 -14.77
C GLY A 67 -11.08 -0.02 -13.25
N ILE A 68 -10.04 0.36 -12.51
CA ILE A 68 -10.11 0.51 -11.05
C ILE A 68 -10.77 1.86 -10.74
N PRO A 69 -11.80 1.90 -9.87
CA PRO A 69 -12.47 3.14 -9.50
C PRO A 69 -11.53 4.13 -8.80
N LEU A 70 -11.60 5.40 -9.20
CA LEU A 70 -10.85 6.49 -8.57
C LEU A 70 -11.79 7.41 -7.81
N VAL A 71 -11.26 8.11 -6.80
CA VAL A 71 -11.98 9.23 -6.19
C VAL A 71 -12.30 10.25 -7.29
N PRO A 72 -13.55 10.69 -7.43
CA PRO A 72 -13.89 11.75 -8.37
C PRO A 72 -13.05 13.00 -8.10
N GLY A 73 -12.40 13.52 -9.13
CA GLY A 73 -11.48 14.65 -8.96
C GLY A 73 -11.06 15.30 -10.26
N SER A 74 -10.26 16.35 -10.16
CA SER A 74 -9.69 17.02 -11.31
C SER A 74 -8.76 16.09 -12.10
N LYS A 75 -8.86 16.16 -13.42
CA LYS A 75 -8.01 15.35 -14.33
C LYS A 75 -6.60 15.90 -14.43
N ASN A 76 -6.42 17.18 -14.18
CA ASN A 76 -5.17 17.90 -14.32
C ASN A 76 -4.84 18.68 -13.04
N ASP A 77 -3.59 19.12 -12.96
CA ASP A 77 -3.17 20.07 -11.95
C ASP A 77 -3.95 21.38 -12.11
N ILE A 78 -4.25 21.99 -10.98
CA ILE A 78 -4.99 23.26 -10.91
C ILE A 78 -3.99 24.36 -10.56
N TYR A 79 -3.92 25.37 -11.43
CA TYR A 79 -2.95 26.46 -11.30
C TYR A 79 -3.55 27.74 -10.70
N ASP A 80 -4.83 27.96 -10.93
CA ASP A 80 -5.55 29.16 -10.49
C ASP A 80 -6.89 28.81 -9.83
N PHE A 81 -7.47 29.80 -9.16
CA PHE A 81 -8.72 29.62 -8.41
C PHE A 81 -9.93 29.41 -9.33
N GLU A 82 -9.96 30.03 -10.51
CA GLU A 82 -11.07 29.91 -11.46
C GLU A 82 -11.23 28.45 -11.92
N ASN A 83 -10.11 27.80 -12.25
CA ASN A 83 -10.09 26.38 -12.59
C ASN A 83 -10.48 25.49 -11.39
N ALA A 84 -10.07 25.88 -10.17
CA ALA A 84 -10.48 25.18 -8.95
C ALA A 84 -12.00 25.22 -8.76
N PHE A 85 -12.60 26.35 -9.00
CA PHE A 85 -14.04 26.58 -8.87
C PHE A 85 -14.86 25.84 -9.94
N GLU A 86 -14.34 25.72 -11.16
CA GLU A 86 -15.00 24.95 -12.22
C GLU A 86 -14.96 23.44 -11.95
N GLU A 87 -13.85 22.93 -11.45
CA GLU A 87 -13.73 21.51 -11.10
C GLU A 87 -14.58 21.15 -9.89
N ASP A 88 -14.63 22.02 -8.88
CA ASP A 88 -15.46 21.85 -7.71
C ASP A 88 -16.96 21.70 -8.05
N LYS A 89 -17.49 22.51 -8.96
CA LYS A 89 -18.88 22.40 -9.44
C LYS A 89 -19.21 21.03 -10.05
N LYS A 90 -18.22 20.35 -10.62
CA LYS A 90 -18.39 19.01 -11.21
C LYS A 90 -18.35 17.92 -10.13
N ILE A 91 -17.50 18.11 -9.12
CA ILE A 91 -17.24 17.14 -8.06
C ILE A 91 -18.29 17.25 -6.94
N GLY A 92 -18.66 18.48 -6.59
CA GLY A 92 -19.55 18.82 -5.47
C GLY A 92 -18.90 18.70 -4.10
N TYR A 93 -19.31 19.59 -3.18
CA TYR A 93 -18.78 19.63 -1.81
C TYR A 93 -19.13 18.40 -0.97
N PRO A 94 -18.34 18.07 0.06
CA PRO A 94 -17.04 18.66 0.36
C PRO A 94 -15.95 18.19 -0.59
N VAL A 95 -14.91 19.04 -0.79
CA VAL A 95 -13.75 18.70 -1.63
C VAL A 95 -12.44 18.77 -0.83
N LEU A 96 -11.45 18.04 -1.30
CA LEU A 96 -10.11 17.98 -0.76
C LEU A 96 -9.11 18.49 -1.79
N ILE A 97 -8.42 19.57 -1.46
CA ILE A 97 -7.33 20.11 -2.27
C ILE A 97 -6.02 19.46 -1.79
N LYS A 98 -5.24 18.92 -2.71
CA LYS A 98 -3.99 18.18 -2.43
C LYS A 98 -2.84 18.75 -3.25
N ALA A 99 -1.64 18.80 -2.64
CA ALA A 99 -0.41 19.07 -3.36
C ALA A 99 -0.09 17.92 -4.35
N ALA A 100 0.26 18.25 -5.59
CA ALA A 100 0.63 17.28 -6.62
C ALA A 100 1.89 16.48 -6.22
N SER A 101 2.88 17.15 -5.63
CA SER A 101 4.13 16.55 -5.14
C SER A 101 4.06 16.12 -3.67
N GLY A 102 2.88 16.14 -3.04
CA GLY A 102 2.69 15.93 -1.61
C GLY A 102 2.57 14.46 -1.20
N GLY A 103 2.87 14.20 0.08
CA GLY A 103 2.70 12.89 0.72
C GLY A 103 2.55 13.02 2.24
N GLY A 104 2.05 11.97 2.89
CA GLY A 104 1.94 11.92 4.36
C GLY A 104 1.02 12.96 4.99
N GLY A 105 -0.02 13.40 4.26
CA GLY A 105 -1.03 14.34 4.77
C GLY A 105 -0.61 15.81 4.74
N ARG A 106 0.56 16.16 4.20
CA ARG A 106 1.01 17.55 4.04
C ARG A 106 0.50 18.14 2.74
N GLY A 107 0.17 19.44 2.75
CA GLY A 107 -0.39 20.14 1.58
C GLY A 107 -1.80 19.71 1.23
N MET A 108 -2.59 19.31 2.23
CA MET A 108 -4.00 18.93 2.07
C MET A 108 -4.90 19.90 2.85
N LYS A 109 -5.93 20.42 2.19
CA LYS A 109 -6.96 21.27 2.80
C LYS A 109 -8.34 20.83 2.35
N VAL A 110 -9.27 20.81 3.28
CA VAL A 110 -10.68 20.51 3.01
C VAL A 110 -11.43 21.82 2.82
N ALA A 111 -12.30 21.89 1.83
CA ALA A 111 -13.33 22.91 1.70
C ALA A 111 -14.69 22.23 1.82
N LEU A 112 -15.49 22.64 2.81
CA LEU A 112 -16.80 22.06 3.09
C LEU A 112 -17.88 22.67 2.20
N ASN A 113 -17.65 23.89 1.71
CA ASN A 113 -18.56 24.69 0.89
C ASN A 113 -17.77 25.66 0.01
N GLU A 114 -18.50 26.41 -0.84
CA GLU A 114 -17.93 27.37 -1.78
C GLU A 114 -17.15 28.51 -1.08
N GLU A 115 -17.64 28.97 0.06
CA GLU A 115 -17.02 30.09 0.81
C GLU A 115 -15.63 29.72 1.35
N GLU A 116 -15.39 28.43 1.63
CA GLU A 116 -14.13 27.95 2.14
C GLU A 116 -13.11 27.60 1.03
N LEU A 117 -13.56 27.44 -0.22
CA LEU A 117 -12.71 26.92 -1.31
C LEU A 117 -11.48 27.81 -1.56
N GLU A 118 -11.66 29.14 -1.64
CA GLU A 118 -10.56 30.07 -1.95
C GLU A 118 -9.48 30.06 -0.87
N SER A 119 -9.90 30.09 0.39
CA SER A 119 -8.97 30.06 1.52
C SER A 119 -8.22 28.72 1.59
N ALA A 120 -8.92 27.60 1.38
CA ALA A 120 -8.34 26.25 1.38
C ALA A 120 -7.38 26.06 0.20
N PHE A 121 -7.71 26.55 -0.99
CA PHE A 121 -6.87 26.49 -2.17
C PHE A 121 -5.56 27.27 -1.97
N THR A 122 -5.66 28.52 -1.52
CA THR A 122 -4.49 29.37 -1.25
C THR A 122 -3.58 28.78 -0.18
N ALA A 123 -4.17 28.25 0.89
CA ALA A 123 -3.42 27.61 1.97
C ALA A 123 -2.72 26.33 1.48
N ALA A 124 -3.39 25.49 0.68
CA ALA A 124 -2.82 24.26 0.14
C ALA A 124 -1.62 24.56 -0.79
N LYS A 125 -1.75 25.54 -1.70
CA LYS A 125 -0.65 25.98 -2.58
C LYS A 125 0.54 26.52 -1.80
N SER A 126 0.31 27.36 -0.81
CA SER A 126 1.36 27.95 0.02
C SER A 126 2.13 26.87 0.80
N GLU A 127 1.41 25.93 1.40
CA GLU A 127 2.01 24.80 2.13
C GLU A 127 2.76 23.86 1.19
N ALA A 128 2.21 23.57 0.01
CA ALA A 128 2.85 22.75 -1.00
C ALA A 128 4.18 23.37 -1.46
N LYS A 129 4.19 24.65 -1.74
CA LYS A 129 5.41 25.38 -2.13
C LYS A 129 6.47 25.38 -1.04
N ALA A 130 6.07 25.62 0.20
CA ALA A 130 6.98 25.64 1.35
C ALA A 130 7.56 24.25 1.66
N ALA A 131 6.75 23.19 1.54
CA ALA A 131 7.16 21.83 1.90
C ALA A 131 7.89 21.08 0.78
N PHE A 132 7.52 21.33 -0.48
CA PHE A 132 7.96 20.51 -1.62
C PHE A 132 8.60 21.34 -2.74
N GLY A 133 8.61 22.67 -2.65
CA GLY A 133 9.12 23.56 -3.71
C GLY A 133 8.20 23.66 -4.94
N ASP A 134 7.06 22.96 -4.93
CA ASP A 134 6.09 22.86 -6.02
C ASP A 134 4.71 23.27 -5.49
N ASP A 135 4.05 24.24 -6.14
CA ASP A 135 2.77 24.78 -5.72
C ASP A 135 1.57 24.22 -6.52
N ARG A 136 1.81 23.20 -7.34
CA ARG A 136 0.74 22.53 -8.08
C ARG A 136 -0.17 21.77 -7.12
N VAL A 137 -1.46 21.91 -7.32
CA VAL A 137 -2.49 21.22 -6.54
C VAL A 137 -3.53 20.59 -7.46
N TYR A 138 -4.26 19.61 -6.94
CA TYR A 138 -5.44 19.03 -7.58
C TYR A 138 -6.57 18.91 -6.57
N ILE A 139 -7.80 18.78 -7.04
CA ILE A 139 -9.01 18.68 -6.23
C ILE A 139 -9.64 17.30 -6.39
N GLU A 140 -10.06 16.72 -5.27
CA GLU A 140 -10.79 15.46 -5.23
C GLU A 140 -12.02 15.59 -4.32
N LYS A 141 -13.01 14.72 -4.51
CA LYS A 141 -14.10 14.56 -3.56
C LYS A 141 -13.52 14.23 -2.18
N TYR A 142 -13.95 14.97 -1.16
CA TYR A 142 -13.58 14.64 0.22
C TYR A 142 -14.49 13.53 0.75
N LEU A 143 -13.88 12.39 1.08
CA LEU A 143 -14.55 11.29 1.75
C LEU A 143 -14.53 11.57 3.26
N GLN A 144 -15.70 11.56 3.89
CA GLN A 144 -15.84 12.05 5.27
C GLN A 144 -15.49 10.98 6.31
N ASN A 145 -15.89 9.73 6.06
CA ASN A 145 -15.68 8.61 6.98
C ASN A 145 -15.25 7.34 6.23
N PRO A 146 -14.23 7.43 5.36
CA PRO A 146 -13.83 6.28 4.58
C PRO A 146 -13.18 5.21 5.45
N ARG A 147 -13.41 3.95 5.10
CA ARG A 147 -12.63 2.83 5.58
C ARG A 147 -11.45 2.59 4.65
N HIS A 148 -10.34 2.16 5.21
CA HIS A 148 -9.18 1.74 4.45
C HIS A 148 -9.23 0.23 4.27
N ILE A 149 -9.56 -0.21 3.08
CA ILE A 149 -9.65 -1.63 2.73
C ILE A 149 -8.65 -1.91 1.62
N GLU A 150 -7.93 -3.01 1.73
CA GLU A 150 -6.91 -3.38 0.77
C GLU A 150 -7.06 -4.82 0.31
N VAL A 151 -6.77 -5.08 -0.97
CA VAL A 151 -6.92 -6.40 -1.59
C VAL A 151 -5.55 -7.00 -1.88
N GLN A 152 -5.29 -8.19 -1.33
CA GLN A 152 -4.06 -8.95 -1.58
C GLN A 152 -4.15 -9.67 -2.92
N ILE A 153 -3.15 -9.47 -3.77
CA ILE A 153 -3.04 -10.11 -5.10
C ILE A 153 -1.78 -10.96 -5.17
N ALA A 154 -1.88 -12.06 -5.91
CA ALA A 154 -0.76 -12.89 -6.35
C ALA A 154 -0.86 -13.12 -7.85
N ALA A 155 0.25 -12.94 -8.59
CA ALA A 155 0.28 -13.12 -10.04
C ALA A 155 1.58 -13.82 -10.48
N ASP A 156 1.47 -14.78 -11.40
CA ASP A 156 2.60 -15.51 -11.97
C ASP A 156 2.86 -15.14 -13.44
N LYS A 157 3.97 -15.63 -13.97
CA LYS A 157 4.37 -15.40 -15.38
C LYS A 157 3.51 -16.14 -16.42
N PHE A 158 2.62 -17.04 -15.97
CA PHE A 158 1.75 -17.83 -16.85
C PHE A 158 0.38 -17.19 -17.05
N GLY A 159 0.17 -15.99 -16.48
CA GLY A 159 -1.07 -15.23 -16.56
C GLY A 159 -2.10 -15.59 -15.48
N ASN A 160 -1.74 -16.43 -14.51
CA ASN A 160 -2.62 -16.67 -13.38
C ASN A 160 -2.54 -15.47 -12.43
N THR A 161 -3.68 -14.91 -12.11
CA THR A 161 -3.81 -13.82 -11.13
C THR A 161 -4.96 -14.15 -10.19
N VAL A 162 -4.68 -14.11 -8.90
CA VAL A 162 -5.59 -14.52 -7.83
C VAL A 162 -5.64 -13.44 -6.76
N HIS A 163 -6.83 -13.11 -6.27
CA HIS A 163 -6.98 -12.33 -5.05
C HIS A 163 -7.16 -13.25 -3.83
N LEU A 164 -6.60 -12.86 -2.69
CA LEU A 164 -6.65 -13.63 -1.45
C LEU A 164 -7.56 -12.98 -0.39
N GLY A 165 -8.58 -12.27 -0.85
CA GLY A 165 -9.45 -11.47 0.01
C GLY A 165 -8.85 -10.13 0.37
N GLU A 166 -9.45 -9.50 1.36
CA GLU A 166 -9.11 -8.14 1.79
C GLU A 166 -8.71 -8.09 3.27
N ARG A 167 -8.08 -6.97 3.60
CA ARG A 167 -7.77 -6.56 4.97
C ARG A 167 -8.42 -5.21 5.26
N GLU A 168 -8.90 -5.03 6.46
CA GLU A 168 -9.40 -3.77 7.01
C GLU A 168 -8.28 -3.08 7.77
N CYS A 169 -7.89 -1.89 7.34
CA CYS A 169 -6.74 -1.14 7.86
C CYS A 169 -7.12 0.28 8.32
N SER A 170 -8.37 0.51 8.69
CA SER A 170 -8.87 1.85 9.07
C SER A 170 -8.36 2.33 10.41
N ILE A 171 -7.92 1.44 11.31
CA ILE A 171 -7.39 1.85 12.62
C ILE A 171 -5.95 2.30 12.43
N GLN A 172 -5.81 3.62 12.33
CA GLN A 172 -4.54 4.28 12.02
C GLN A 172 -4.23 5.38 13.03
N ARG A 173 -2.95 5.66 13.20
CA ARG A 173 -2.46 6.80 13.95
C ARG A 173 -1.54 7.63 13.05
N ARG A 174 -1.89 8.89 12.78
CA ARG A 174 -1.15 9.78 11.87
C ARG A 174 -0.89 9.13 10.50
N HIS A 175 -1.91 8.50 9.93
CA HIS A 175 -1.86 7.77 8.66
C HIS A 175 -0.94 6.53 8.67
N GLN A 176 -0.61 6.00 9.84
CA GLN A 176 0.10 4.72 9.98
C GLN A 176 -0.86 3.67 10.54
N LYS A 177 -0.96 2.53 9.87
CA LYS A 177 -1.75 1.38 10.30
C LYS A 177 -1.25 0.91 11.68
N VAL A 178 -2.17 0.59 12.59
CA VAL A 178 -1.86 0.18 13.98
C VAL A 178 -2.51 -1.15 14.30
N ILE A 179 -3.75 -1.35 13.84
CA ILE A 179 -4.49 -2.60 13.95
C ILE A 179 -5.09 -2.89 12.59
N GLU A 180 -4.86 -4.11 12.12
CA GLU A 180 -5.41 -4.64 10.89
C GLU A 180 -6.23 -5.90 11.18
N GLU A 181 -7.30 -6.12 10.43
CA GLU A 181 -8.12 -7.33 10.56
C GLU A 181 -8.52 -7.91 9.19
N ALA A 182 -8.70 -9.20 9.15
CA ALA A 182 -9.16 -9.90 7.97
C ALA A 182 -10.10 -11.07 8.36
N PRO A 183 -11.20 -11.27 7.63
CA PRO A 183 -11.75 -10.39 6.61
C PRO A 183 -12.34 -9.11 7.21
N SER A 184 -12.54 -8.06 6.37
CA SER A 184 -13.17 -6.82 6.81
C SER A 184 -14.61 -7.05 7.28
N PRO A 185 -14.99 -6.53 8.46
CA PRO A 185 -16.38 -6.59 8.92
C PRO A 185 -17.31 -5.60 8.20
N ALA A 186 -16.74 -4.70 7.38
CA ALA A 186 -17.48 -3.64 6.70
C ALA A 186 -18.13 -4.09 5.40
N ILE A 187 -17.69 -5.20 4.82
CA ILE A 187 -18.18 -5.68 3.52
C ILE A 187 -18.66 -7.12 3.59
N ASP A 188 -19.67 -7.42 2.79
CA ASP A 188 -20.20 -8.77 2.64
C ASP A 188 -19.39 -9.60 1.62
N ASN A 189 -19.70 -10.88 1.51
CA ASN A 189 -19.01 -11.79 0.60
C ASN A 189 -19.16 -11.39 -0.88
N LYS A 190 -20.30 -10.81 -1.26
CA LYS A 190 -20.52 -10.36 -2.64
C LYS A 190 -19.61 -9.18 -2.97
N THR A 191 -19.57 -8.19 -2.10
CA THR A 191 -18.73 -7.01 -2.24
C THR A 191 -17.25 -7.39 -2.26
N ARG A 192 -16.84 -8.31 -1.36
CA ARG A 192 -15.48 -8.88 -1.32
C ARG A 192 -15.06 -9.50 -2.65
N ASN A 193 -15.92 -10.36 -3.20
CA ASN A 193 -15.61 -11.00 -4.48
C ASN A 193 -15.56 -9.98 -5.62
N THR A 194 -16.49 -9.02 -5.65
CA THR A 194 -16.51 -7.98 -6.68
C THR A 194 -15.23 -7.14 -6.69
N ILE A 195 -14.79 -6.64 -5.53
CA ILE A 195 -13.56 -5.83 -5.49
C ILE A 195 -12.31 -6.69 -5.74
N GLY A 196 -12.31 -7.93 -5.28
CA GLY A 196 -11.26 -8.90 -5.56
C GLY A 196 -11.11 -9.17 -7.07
N GLU A 197 -12.22 -9.37 -7.78
CA GLU A 197 -12.24 -9.56 -9.24
C GLU A 197 -11.77 -8.30 -9.99
N ILE A 198 -12.21 -7.11 -9.58
CA ILE A 198 -11.74 -5.85 -10.16
C ILE A 198 -10.22 -5.73 -10.01
N ALA A 199 -9.71 -5.97 -8.80
CA ALA A 199 -8.29 -5.88 -8.49
C ALA A 199 -7.47 -6.93 -9.27
N SER A 200 -7.88 -8.21 -9.28
CA SER A 200 -7.15 -9.27 -9.98
C SER A 200 -7.18 -9.07 -11.49
N ASN A 201 -8.31 -8.66 -12.07
CA ASN A 201 -8.40 -8.36 -13.50
C ASN A 201 -7.50 -7.19 -13.92
N ALA A 202 -7.42 -6.13 -13.12
CA ALA A 202 -6.54 -5.00 -13.38
C ALA A 202 -5.07 -5.43 -13.37
N VAL A 203 -4.66 -6.16 -12.34
CA VAL A 203 -3.29 -6.67 -12.18
C VAL A 203 -2.90 -7.65 -13.29
N SER A 204 -3.84 -8.51 -13.71
CA SER A 204 -3.67 -9.42 -14.85
C SER A 204 -3.42 -8.64 -16.16
N LYS A 205 -4.25 -7.62 -16.46
CA LYS A 205 -4.09 -6.76 -17.64
C LYS A 205 -2.77 -5.99 -17.64
N MET A 206 -2.26 -5.66 -16.48
CA MET A 206 -0.96 -5.00 -16.33
C MET A 206 0.22 -5.95 -16.61
N GLY A 207 0.00 -7.26 -16.62
CA GLY A 207 1.06 -8.26 -16.74
C GLY A 207 1.97 -8.28 -15.52
N TYR A 208 1.41 -7.98 -14.36
CA TYR A 208 2.13 -7.94 -13.08
C TYR A 208 2.71 -9.31 -12.71
N LEU A 209 3.79 -9.30 -11.96
CA LEU A 209 4.45 -10.51 -11.46
C LEU A 209 4.74 -10.36 -9.97
N GLY A 210 4.45 -11.39 -9.19
CA GLY A 210 4.71 -11.41 -7.75
C GLY A 210 3.46 -11.12 -6.91
N LEU A 211 3.69 -10.74 -5.66
CA LEU A 211 2.66 -10.29 -4.76
C LEU A 211 2.51 -8.77 -4.84
N GLY A 212 1.28 -8.30 -4.72
CA GLY A 212 0.96 -6.88 -4.63
C GLY A 212 -0.30 -6.67 -3.82
N THR A 213 -0.50 -5.46 -3.35
CA THR A 213 -1.69 -5.08 -2.61
C THR A 213 -2.25 -3.79 -3.21
N ILE A 214 -3.54 -3.80 -3.54
CA ILE A 214 -4.23 -2.59 -3.98
C ILE A 214 -5.01 -2.03 -2.80
N GLU A 215 -4.70 -0.80 -2.43
CA GLU A 215 -5.34 -0.08 -1.34
C GLU A 215 -6.48 0.80 -1.83
N PHE A 216 -7.60 0.76 -1.10
CA PHE A 216 -8.82 1.50 -1.40
C PHE A 216 -9.34 2.27 -0.21
N LEU A 217 -9.95 3.43 -0.48
CA LEU A 217 -10.94 4.01 0.42
C LEU A 217 -12.32 3.42 0.09
N TYR A 218 -13.06 3.04 1.11
CA TYR A 218 -14.42 2.50 0.99
C TYR A 218 -15.40 3.37 1.77
N GLU A 219 -16.34 3.96 1.09
CA GLU A 219 -17.40 4.77 1.67
C GLU A 219 -18.67 4.64 0.83
N ASN A 220 -19.84 4.60 1.46
CA ASN A 220 -21.15 4.53 0.80
C ASN A 220 -21.29 3.39 -0.22
N ASN A 221 -20.71 2.22 0.07
CA ASN A 221 -20.65 1.04 -0.81
C ASN A 221 -19.84 1.23 -2.10
N GLU A 222 -18.96 2.22 -2.16
CA GLU A 222 -18.07 2.47 -3.28
C GLU A 222 -16.61 2.36 -2.85
N PHE A 223 -15.78 1.80 -3.74
CA PHE A 223 -14.33 1.71 -3.56
C PHE A 223 -13.62 2.74 -4.41
N PHE A 224 -12.58 3.33 -3.86
CA PHE A 224 -11.76 4.31 -4.55
C PHE A 224 -10.28 3.99 -4.35
N PHE A 225 -9.56 3.84 -5.44
CA PHE A 225 -8.13 3.54 -5.44
C PHE A 225 -7.31 4.60 -4.73
N ILE A 226 -6.41 4.16 -3.86
CA ILE A 226 -5.40 5.01 -3.22
C ILE A 226 -4.05 4.80 -3.91
N GLU A 227 -3.55 3.56 -3.81
CA GLU A 227 -2.24 3.17 -4.31
C GLU A 227 -2.14 1.65 -4.47
N MET A 228 -1.08 1.19 -5.14
CA MET A 228 -0.71 -0.22 -5.17
C MET A 228 0.68 -0.38 -4.56
N ASN A 229 0.76 -1.18 -3.52
CA ASN A 229 2.05 -1.59 -2.96
C ASN A 229 2.58 -2.78 -3.73
N THR A 230 3.74 -2.59 -4.35
CA THR A 230 4.41 -3.56 -5.22
C THR A 230 5.38 -4.47 -4.44
N ARG A 231 4.99 -4.85 -3.25
CA ARG A 231 5.77 -5.63 -2.27
C ARG A 231 4.87 -6.41 -1.32
N LEU A 232 5.47 -7.25 -0.52
CA LEU A 232 4.83 -7.79 0.67
C LEU A 232 4.58 -6.66 1.68
N GLN A 233 3.44 -6.69 2.36
CA GLN A 233 3.11 -5.73 3.42
C GLN A 233 3.32 -6.33 4.80
N VAL A 234 3.44 -5.48 5.83
CA VAL A 234 3.59 -5.91 7.23
C VAL A 234 2.42 -6.79 7.63
N GLU A 235 1.21 -6.39 7.26
CA GLU A 235 -0.08 -7.02 7.59
C GLU A 235 -0.43 -8.28 6.78
N HIS A 236 0.52 -8.84 6.02
CA HIS A 236 0.30 -10.10 5.29
C HIS A 236 -0.07 -11.30 6.18
N PRO A 237 0.41 -11.38 7.45
CA PRO A 237 0.13 -12.53 8.32
C PRO A 237 -1.35 -12.78 8.56
N ILE A 238 -2.20 -11.74 8.59
CA ILE A 238 -3.64 -11.96 8.79
C ILE A 238 -4.31 -12.57 7.55
N THR A 239 -3.82 -12.26 6.35
CA THR A 239 -4.28 -12.96 5.12
C THR A 239 -3.84 -14.42 5.15
N GLU A 240 -2.60 -14.72 5.54
CA GLU A 240 -2.11 -16.09 5.70
C GLU A 240 -2.92 -16.87 6.74
N ALA A 241 -3.24 -16.22 7.87
CA ALA A 241 -4.00 -16.85 8.95
C ALA A 241 -5.40 -17.29 8.52
N ILE A 242 -6.10 -16.50 7.68
CA ILE A 242 -7.47 -16.82 7.24
C ILE A 242 -7.52 -17.67 5.97
N THR A 243 -6.46 -17.70 5.16
CA THR A 243 -6.42 -18.44 3.89
C THR A 243 -5.64 -19.75 3.99
N GLY A 244 -4.70 -19.85 4.93
CA GLY A 244 -3.75 -20.95 5.03
C GLY A 244 -2.68 -20.96 3.94
N ILE A 245 -2.52 -19.86 3.20
CA ILE A 245 -1.54 -19.72 2.10
C ILE A 245 -0.34 -18.94 2.61
N ASP A 246 0.86 -19.49 2.48
CA ASP A 246 2.14 -18.86 2.82
C ASP A 246 2.57 -17.93 1.68
N LEU A 247 2.39 -16.62 1.89
CA LEU A 247 2.65 -15.60 0.87
C LEU A 247 4.14 -15.45 0.56
N VAL A 248 4.99 -15.53 1.57
CA VAL A 248 6.45 -15.43 1.35
C VAL A 248 6.96 -16.60 0.52
N ARG A 249 6.46 -17.80 0.80
CA ARG A 249 6.76 -18.99 0.00
C ARG A 249 6.29 -18.79 -1.45
N GLU A 250 5.09 -18.29 -1.67
CA GLU A 250 4.57 -18.02 -3.02
C GLU A 250 5.44 -17.00 -3.77
N GLN A 251 5.91 -15.92 -3.11
CA GLN A 251 6.86 -14.98 -3.73
C GLN A 251 8.12 -15.69 -4.25
N ILE A 252 8.71 -16.54 -3.43
CA ILE A 252 9.91 -17.30 -3.80
C ILE A 252 9.61 -18.26 -4.97
N MET A 253 8.48 -18.96 -4.94
CA MET A 253 8.08 -19.88 -6.01
C MET A 253 7.83 -19.17 -7.33
N ILE A 254 7.14 -18.01 -7.30
CA ILE A 254 6.91 -17.16 -8.48
C ILE A 254 8.25 -16.68 -9.05
N ALA A 255 9.15 -16.19 -8.20
CA ALA A 255 10.48 -15.72 -8.61
C ALA A 255 11.34 -16.84 -9.19
N ALA A 256 11.21 -18.07 -8.67
CA ALA A 256 11.81 -19.27 -9.25
C ALA A 256 11.19 -19.68 -10.59
N GLY A 257 10.18 -18.96 -11.05
CA GLY A 257 9.53 -19.19 -12.36
C GLY A 257 8.49 -20.29 -12.36
N LEU A 258 8.00 -20.69 -11.19
CA LEU A 258 6.92 -21.67 -11.03
C LEU A 258 5.54 -20.99 -11.10
N PRO A 259 4.49 -21.74 -11.47
CA PRO A 259 3.13 -21.23 -11.39
C PRO A 259 2.68 -21.08 -9.92
N LEU A 260 1.65 -20.25 -9.68
CA LEU A 260 0.96 -20.21 -8.40
C LEU A 260 0.56 -21.63 -7.95
N SER A 261 0.75 -21.94 -6.67
CA SER A 261 0.42 -23.25 -6.12
C SER A 261 -1.08 -23.48 -5.92
N PHE A 262 -1.91 -22.46 -6.16
CA PHE A 262 -3.37 -22.45 -5.97
C PHE A 262 -4.06 -21.64 -7.07
N LYS A 263 -5.36 -21.89 -7.25
CA LYS A 263 -6.26 -21.14 -8.13
C LYS A 263 -7.26 -20.33 -7.29
N GLN A 264 -7.97 -19.41 -7.92
CA GLN A 264 -8.99 -18.60 -7.22
C GLN A 264 -10.02 -19.44 -6.45
N ASN A 265 -10.45 -20.55 -7.00
CA ASN A 265 -11.43 -21.44 -6.35
C ASN A 265 -10.87 -22.21 -5.13
N ASP A 266 -9.56 -22.24 -4.97
CA ASP A 266 -8.89 -22.90 -3.85
C ASP A 266 -8.77 -21.96 -2.65
N VAL A 267 -8.84 -20.66 -2.88
CA VAL A 267 -8.80 -19.64 -1.81
C VAL A 267 -10.09 -19.71 -1.00
N LYS A 268 -9.96 -20.10 0.26
CA LYS A 268 -11.07 -20.18 1.22
C LYS A 268 -10.73 -19.29 2.41
N ILE A 269 -11.65 -18.41 2.76
CA ILE A 269 -11.54 -17.61 3.97
C ILE A 269 -12.12 -18.42 5.14
N ASN A 270 -11.28 -18.75 6.11
CA ASN A 270 -11.64 -19.51 7.29
C ASN A 270 -11.31 -18.71 8.55
N GLY A 271 -12.33 -18.41 9.35
CA GLY A 271 -12.14 -17.68 10.59
C GLY A 271 -11.92 -16.19 10.40
N HIS A 272 -11.20 -15.60 11.36
CA HIS A 272 -10.92 -14.17 11.46
C HIS A 272 -9.56 -13.97 12.13
N ALA A 273 -8.79 -13.00 11.68
CA ALA A 273 -7.49 -12.68 12.25
C ALA A 273 -7.36 -11.17 12.49
N ILE A 274 -6.68 -10.81 13.57
CA ILE A 274 -6.39 -9.41 13.91
C ILE A 274 -4.89 -9.31 14.15
N GLU A 275 -4.25 -8.32 13.55
CA GLU A 275 -2.87 -7.96 13.78
C GLU A 275 -2.79 -6.67 14.58
N CYS A 276 -1.84 -6.60 15.51
CA CYS A 276 -1.53 -5.40 16.27
C CYS A 276 -0.05 -5.08 16.10
N ARG A 277 0.27 -3.87 15.66
CA ARG A 277 1.67 -3.40 15.59
C ARG A 277 2.13 -2.92 16.96
N ILE A 278 3.17 -3.58 17.48
CA ILE A 278 3.76 -3.22 18.77
C ILE A 278 5.03 -2.43 18.51
N ASN A 279 5.02 -1.15 18.88
CA ASN A 279 6.12 -0.22 18.68
C ASN A 279 6.85 0.07 19.99
N ALA A 280 8.17 0.34 19.91
CA ALA A 280 8.96 0.83 21.05
C ALA A 280 8.67 2.33 21.27
N GLU A 281 7.64 2.61 22.04
CA GLU A 281 7.16 3.97 22.32
C GLU A 281 6.51 4.04 23.71
N ASP A 282 6.42 5.24 24.26
CA ASP A 282 5.69 5.48 25.50
C ASP A 282 4.18 5.22 25.28
N PRO A 283 3.53 4.36 26.05
CA PRO A 283 2.15 3.94 25.81
C PRO A 283 1.10 5.03 26.03
N ARG A 284 1.47 6.18 26.62
CA ARG A 284 0.55 7.29 26.88
C ARG A 284 0.73 8.44 25.89
N THR A 285 1.99 8.78 25.61
CA THR A 285 2.32 9.92 24.74
C THR A 285 2.61 9.51 23.30
N PHE A 286 2.86 8.21 23.06
CA PHE A 286 3.29 7.64 21.79
C PHE A 286 4.58 8.26 21.22
N ILE A 287 5.42 8.79 22.12
CA ILE A 287 6.74 9.27 21.74
C ILE A 287 7.66 8.06 21.62
N PRO A 288 8.44 7.95 20.52
CA PRO A 288 9.43 6.88 20.36
C PRO A 288 10.36 6.79 21.58
N SER A 289 10.58 5.57 22.07
CA SER A 289 11.40 5.28 23.24
C SER A 289 12.56 4.36 22.83
N PRO A 290 13.59 4.90 22.16
CA PRO A 290 14.75 4.12 21.77
C PRO A 290 15.55 3.69 22.99
N GLY A 291 16.23 2.55 22.91
CA GLY A 291 17.06 2.07 23.99
C GLY A 291 17.24 0.55 23.97
N LYS A 292 17.84 0.05 25.03
CA LYS A 292 18.07 -1.39 25.20
C LYS A 292 16.80 -2.08 25.70
N ILE A 293 16.44 -3.19 25.06
CA ILE A 293 15.32 -4.03 25.47
C ILE A 293 15.75 -4.83 26.71
N LEU A 294 15.20 -4.46 27.85
CA LEU A 294 15.52 -5.07 29.15
C LEU A 294 14.61 -6.26 29.47
N GLN A 295 13.38 -6.25 28.96
CA GLN A 295 12.41 -7.31 29.13
C GLN A 295 11.69 -7.55 27.80
N PHE A 296 11.50 -8.81 27.45
CA PHE A 296 10.75 -9.23 26.27
C PHE A 296 9.98 -10.49 26.60
N HIS A 297 8.66 -10.37 26.62
CA HIS A 297 7.73 -11.48 26.82
C HIS A 297 6.82 -11.57 25.61
N SER A 298 7.14 -12.51 24.74
CA SER A 298 6.30 -12.80 23.59
C SER A 298 5.03 -13.51 24.04
N PRO A 299 3.82 -12.99 23.74
CA PRO A 299 2.60 -13.75 23.99
C PRO A 299 2.62 -15.01 23.14
N CYS A 300 2.07 -16.10 23.66
CA CYS A 300 1.99 -17.36 22.98
C CYS A 300 0.67 -18.08 23.29
N GLY A 301 0.37 -19.12 22.49
CA GLY A 301 -0.83 -19.92 22.68
C GLY A 301 -1.47 -20.29 21.33
N LEU A 302 -2.55 -21.06 21.40
CA LEU A 302 -3.31 -21.42 20.20
C LEU A 302 -3.89 -20.16 19.54
N GLY A 303 -3.62 -19.99 18.23
CA GLY A 303 -4.10 -18.86 17.46
C GLY A 303 -3.28 -17.58 17.64
N VAL A 304 -2.14 -17.61 18.33
CA VAL A 304 -1.24 -16.46 18.46
C VAL A 304 0.00 -16.68 17.63
N ARG A 305 0.23 -15.79 16.66
CA ARG A 305 1.44 -15.70 15.83
C ARG A 305 2.19 -14.42 16.15
N ILE A 306 3.50 -14.49 16.25
CA ILE A 306 4.37 -13.34 16.51
C ILE A 306 5.36 -13.21 15.35
N GLU A 307 5.34 -12.04 14.71
CA GLU A 307 6.37 -11.62 13.77
C GLU A 307 7.24 -10.56 14.45
N SER A 308 8.49 -10.86 14.67
CA SER A 308 9.36 -9.97 15.43
C SER A 308 10.82 -10.09 14.99
N CYS A 309 11.48 -8.94 14.87
CA CYS A 309 12.94 -8.86 14.72
C CYS A 309 13.63 -8.49 16.04
N ILE A 310 12.87 -8.26 17.12
CA ILE A 310 13.45 -7.87 18.41
C ILE A 310 13.75 -9.08 19.30
N TYR A 311 14.76 -8.92 20.13
CA TYR A 311 15.16 -9.89 21.14
C TYR A 311 15.74 -9.20 22.36
N LEU A 312 15.83 -9.93 23.49
CA LEU A 312 16.37 -9.39 24.73
C LEU A 312 17.80 -8.86 24.51
N SER A 313 18.07 -7.69 25.04
CA SER A 313 19.34 -6.95 24.94
C SER A 313 19.61 -6.29 23.58
N LEU A 314 18.72 -6.43 22.59
CA LEU A 314 18.82 -5.62 21.38
C LEU A 314 18.76 -4.13 21.75
N ILE A 315 19.63 -3.34 21.16
CA ILE A 315 19.56 -1.87 21.24
C ILE A 315 18.72 -1.39 20.08
N HIS A 316 17.59 -0.80 20.41
CA HIS A 316 16.69 -0.18 19.44
C HIS A 316 17.04 1.31 19.34
N ILE A 317 17.36 1.77 18.13
CA ILE A 317 17.80 3.14 17.83
C ILE A 317 16.68 3.87 17.08
#